data_cbf7cdd953bca9fd68636a4d0114c8ab
#
_entry.id   cbf7cdd953bca9fd68636a4d0114c8ab
#
_cell.length_a   1.000
_cell.length_b   1.000
_cell.length_c   1.000
_cell.angle_alpha   90.00
_cell.angle_beta   90.00
_cell.angle_gamma   90.00
#
_symmetry.space_group_name_H-M   'P 1'
#
loop_
_entity.id
_entity.type
_entity.pdbx_description
1 polymer ?
#
loop_
_entity_poly.entity_id
_entity_poly.type
_entity_poly.pdbx_seq_one_letter_code
_entity_poly.pdbx_strand_id
1 'polypeptide(L)'
;MASLYVIAVTLLQFAGIAQFNRPAQPGPLVENVRFEKGNSIAFASIVNVSGKDVTGFNLSIEVTYQDGRQSSYERLVDLLPRMLSYQNQELADNGALHPGDRWEERLDLPSHRGTNNAPIAVSVKLDVAAYSDHTVDVENEPALLRLAGVRHTQALADQKAAEIINAAAANDVTPDPTGMAVMQLRTALEQARRKKGEHALEVELMAIIAYLESDKTDISRSDLRSYATRKNAEVEILSSHALFRRSK
;
A
#
# COMPACT_ATOMS: atom_id res chain seq x y z
N MET A 1 -36.23 21.38 -56.30
CA MET A 1 -35.34 21.74 -55.19
C MET A 1 -35.58 20.81 -54.00
N ALA A 2 -35.39 19.49 -54.18
CA ALA A 2 -35.63 18.51 -53.10
C ALA A 2 -34.55 17.39 -53.02
N SER A 3 -33.34 17.64 -53.55
CA SER A 3 -32.32 16.59 -53.64
C SER A 3 -31.00 16.90 -52.92
N LEU A 4 -30.91 18.00 -52.15
CA LEU A 4 -29.68 18.43 -51.47
C LEU A 4 -29.71 18.24 -49.93
N TYR A 5 -30.82 17.77 -49.35
CA TYR A 5 -30.96 17.60 -47.91
C TYR A 5 -30.68 16.16 -47.39
N VAL A 6 -30.58 15.18 -48.29
CA VAL A 6 -30.43 13.77 -47.90
C VAL A 6 -28.95 13.39 -47.72
N ILE A 7 -28.00 14.13 -48.27
CA ILE A 7 -26.56 13.79 -48.20
C ILE A 7 -25.89 14.34 -46.95
N ALA A 8 -26.45 15.38 -46.31
CA ALA A 8 -25.85 15.96 -45.10
C ALA A 8 -26.12 15.19 -43.80
N VAL A 9 -27.18 14.37 -43.77
CA VAL A 9 -27.55 13.61 -42.53
C VAL A 9 -26.78 12.31 -42.43
N THR A 10 -26.31 11.73 -43.53
CA THR A 10 -25.60 10.44 -43.52
C THR A 10 -24.12 10.54 -43.16
N LEU A 11 -23.51 11.72 -43.27
CA LEU A 11 -22.11 11.96 -42.92
C LEU A 11 -21.88 12.26 -41.41
N LEU A 12 -22.93 12.63 -40.67
CA LEU A 12 -22.85 12.90 -39.23
C LEU A 12 -23.02 11.65 -38.34
N GLN A 13 -23.46 10.53 -38.92
CA GLN A 13 -23.60 9.28 -38.17
C GLN A 13 -22.34 8.39 -38.14
N PHE A 14 -21.33 8.69 -38.95
CA PHE A 14 -20.07 7.92 -38.96
C PHE A 14 -18.94 8.57 -38.16
N ALA A 15 -19.12 9.76 -37.60
CA ALA A 15 -18.11 10.42 -36.75
C ALA A 15 -18.19 10.00 -35.25
N GLY A 16 -19.07 9.08 -34.89
CA GLY A 16 -19.40 8.75 -33.51
C GLY A 16 -18.85 7.43 -32.96
N ILE A 17 -18.13 6.60 -33.72
CA ILE A 17 -17.63 5.31 -33.26
C ILE A 17 -16.20 5.07 -33.75
N ALA A 18 -15.29 5.96 -33.39
CA ALA A 18 -13.90 5.61 -33.18
C ALA A 18 -13.65 5.71 -31.66
N GLN A 19 -14.36 4.92 -30.89
CA GLN A 19 -13.73 4.44 -29.65
C GLN A 19 -12.52 3.63 -30.09
N PHE A 20 -11.38 4.33 -30.16
CA PHE A 20 -10.10 3.65 -30.15
C PHE A 20 -10.13 2.78 -28.90
N ASN A 21 -10.40 1.48 -29.07
CA ASN A 21 -9.97 0.47 -28.12
C ASN A 21 -8.45 0.61 -28.06
N ARG A 22 -7.95 1.53 -27.23
CA ARG A 22 -6.57 1.44 -26.78
C ARG A 22 -6.48 0.06 -26.16
N PRO A 23 -5.59 -0.81 -26.66
CA PRO A 23 -5.35 -2.07 -25.96
C PRO A 23 -5.11 -1.69 -24.50
N ALA A 24 -5.82 -2.35 -23.57
CA ALA A 24 -5.62 -2.13 -22.15
C ALA A 24 -4.11 -2.21 -21.93
N GLN A 25 -3.51 -1.17 -21.35
CA GLN A 25 -2.08 -1.23 -21.05
C GLN A 25 -1.90 -2.40 -20.10
N PRO A 26 -0.96 -3.33 -20.41
CA PRO A 26 -0.74 -4.46 -19.53
C PRO A 26 -0.38 -3.95 -18.14
N GLY A 27 -1.03 -4.49 -17.11
CA GLY A 27 -0.70 -4.23 -15.71
C GLY A 27 0.63 -4.88 -15.32
N PRO A 28 1.09 -4.68 -14.08
CA PRO A 28 2.22 -5.46 -13.55
C PRO A 28 1.87 -6.94 -13.58
N LEU A 29 2.89 -7.78 -13.74
CA LEU A 29 2.72 -9.22 -13.84
C LEU A 29 3.71 -9.97 -12.95
N VAL A 30 3.33 -11.17 -12.52
CA VAL A 30 4.25 -12.13 -11.91
C VAL A 30 5.04 -12.78 -13.03
N GLU A 31 6.32 -12.43 -13.14
CA GLU A 31 7.21 -12.92 -14.19
C GLU A 31 7.74 -14.32 -13.87
N ASN A 32 8.09 -14.55 -12.61
CA ASN A 32 8.73 -15.79 -12.18
C ASN A 32 8.42 -16.10 -10.71
N VAL A 33 8.31 -17.39 -10.39
CA VAL A 33 8.24 -17.90 -9.02
C VAL A 33 9.35 -18.91 -8.83
N ARG A 34 10.31 -18.61 -7.95
CA ARG A 34 11.42 -19.50 -7.59
C ARG A 34 11.08 -20.23 -6.31
N PHE A 35 11.04 -21.53 -6.38
CA PHE A 35 10.73 -22.40 -5.25
C PHE A 35 11.53 -23.70 -5.36
N GLU A 36 12.16 -24.09 -4.26
CA GLU A 36 12.80 -25.40 -4.14
C GLU A 36 11.90 -26.34 -3.36
N LYS A 37 11.61 -27.52 -3.95
CA LYS A 37 10.76 -28.53 -3.35
C LYS A 37 11.24 -28.90 -1.94
N GLY A 38 10.33 -28.85 -0.98
CA GLY A 38 10.63 -29.11 0.45
C GLY A 38 11.12 -27.90 1.21
N ASN A 39 11.33 -26.77 0.55
CA ASN A 39 11.67 -25.51 1.22
C ASN A 39 10.40 -24.83 1.77
N SER A 40 10.53 -24.05 2.84
CA SER A 40 9.46 -23.24 3.42
C SER A 40 9.46 -21.79 2.92
N ILE A 41 10.26 -21.48 1.91
CA ILE A 41 10.40 -20.14 1.35
C ILE A 41 10.30 -20.24 -0.18
N ALA A 42 9.53 -19.31 -0.77
CA ALA A 42 9.52 -19.04 -2.19
C ALA A 42 9.82 -17.56 -2.45
N PHE A 43 10.17 -17.22 -3.68
CA PHE A 43 10.35 -15.85 -4.13
C PHE A 43 9.52 -15.62 -5.38
N ALA A 44 8.73 -14.55 -5.37
CA ALA A 44 7.97 -14.12 -6.54
C ALA A 44 8.61 -12.84 -7.12
N SER A 45 8.88 -12.84 -8.41
CA SER A 45 9.35 -11.67 -9.14
C SER A 45 8.20 -10.99 -9.85
N ILE A 46 7.90 -9.76 -9.48
CA ILE A 46 6.85 -8.93 -10.04
C ILE A 46 7.52 -7.86 -10.91
N VAL A 47 7.10 -7.72 -12.16
CA VAL A 47 7.59 -6.70 -13.09
C VAL A 47 6.48 -5.73 -13.40
N ASN A 48 6.75 -4.44 -13.27
CA ASN A 48 5.82 -3.42 -13.70
C ASN A 48 5.96 -3.18 -15.20
N VAL A 49 5.11 -3.80 -16.00
CA VAL A 49 5.03 -3.58 -17.45
C VAL A 49 3.97 -2.54 -17.83
N SER A 50 3.32 -1.92 -16.83
CA SER A 50 2.41 -0.79 -17.04
C SER A 50 3.18 0.49 -17.37
N GLY A 51 2.48 1.48 -17.94
CA GLY A 51 3.04 2.82 -18.12
C GLY A 51 2.90 3.73 -16.89
N LYS A 52 2.60 3.17 -15.70
CA LYS A 52 2.29 3.91 -14.46
C LYS A 52 3.11 3.37 -13.30
N ASP A 53 3.35 4.23 -12.31
CA ASP A 53 3.99 3.80 -11.06
C ASP A 53 3.01 2.99 -10.21
N VAL A 54 3.43 1.80 -9.77
CA VAL A 54 2.66 0.95 -8.86
C VAL A 54 2.96 1.35 -7.42
N THR A 55 1.90 1.66 -6.67
CA THR A 55 1.98 2.08 -5.26
C THR A 55 1.57 0.99 -4.28
N GLY A 56 1.07 -0.13 -4.79
CA GLY A 56 0.73 -1.29 -3.98
C GLY A 56 0.13 -2.40 -4.82
N PHE A 57 0.23 -3.63 -4.33
CA PHE A 57 -0.35 -4.80 -4.99
C PHE A 57 -0.71 -5.90 -3.99
N ASN A 58 -1.57 -6.81 -4.42
CA ASN A 58 -1.91 -8.02 -3.66
C ASN A 58 -1.63 -9.26 -4.50
N LEU A 59 -1.04 -10.26 -3.85
CA LEU A 59 -0.74 -11.56 -4.43
C LEU A 59 -1.59 -12.63 -3.75
N SER A 60 -2.24 -13.49 -4.54
CA SER A 60 -2.77 -14.76 -4.07
C SER A 60 -1.71 -15.84 -4.27
N ILE A 61 -1.43 -16.59 -3.22
CA ILE A 61 -0.44 -17.64 -3.19
C ILE A 61 -1.15 -18.98 -2.90
N GLU A 62 -0.99 -19.95 -3.79
CA GLU A 62 -1.47 -21.30 -3.60
C GLU A 62 -0.27 -22.25 -3.41
N VAL A 63 -0.33 -23.04 -2.34
CA VAL A 63 0.71 -24.01 -1.98
C VAL A 63 0.13 -25.41 -2.02
N THR A 64 0.75 -26.31 -2.79
CA THR A 64 0.43 -27.73 -2.80
C THR A 64 1.48 -28.49 -1.99
N TYR A 65 1.01 -29.37 -1.12
CA TYR A 65 1.85 -30.19 -0.24
C TYR A 65 1.97 -31.62 -0.75
N GLN A 66 2.96 -32.33 -0.19
CA GLN A 66 3.28 -33.70 -0.59
C GLN A 66 2.12 -34.70 -0.41
N ASP A 67 1.21 -34.46 0.51
CA ASP A 67 0.01 -35.27 0.74
C ASP A 67 -1.18 -34.89 -0.16
N GLY A 68 -0.97 -33.98 -1.11
CA GLY A 68 -2.00 -33.49 -2.03
C GLY A 68 -2.89 -32.39 -1.47
N ARG A 69 -2.73 -31.99 -0.22
CA ARG A 69 -3.47 -30.86 0.34
C ARG A 69 -3.02 -29.56 -0.34
N GLN A 70 -3.95 -28.60 -0.37
CA GLN A 70 -3.67 -27.24 -0.83
C GLN A 70 -4.00 -26.25 0.29
N SER A 71 -3.22 -25.20 0.37
CA SER A 71 -3.55 -24.00 1.14
C SER A 71 -3.37 -22.76 0.29
N SER A 72 -4.21 -21.77 0.55
CA SER A 72 -4.10 -20.46 -0.07
C SER A 72 -3.95 -19.40 0.99
N TYR A 73 -3.16 -18.38 0.70
CA TYR A 73 -3.03 -17.18 1.51
C TYR A 73 -2.72 -15.99 0.62
N GLU A 74 -2.79 -14.81 1.20
CA GLU A 74 -2.58 -13.58 0.46
C GLU A 74 -1.39 -12.82 1.01
N ARG A 75 -0.73 -12.09 0.13
CA ARG A 75 0.36 -11.18 0.46
C ARG A 75 0.04 -9.79 -0.08
N LEU A 76 -0.27 -8.89 0.84
CA LEU A 76 -0.45 -7.48 0.53
C LEU A 76 0.88 -6.76 0.66
N VAL A 77 1.26 -6.00 -0.38
CA VAL A 77 2.41 -5.12 -0.40
C VAL A 77 1.91 -3.71 -0.67
N ASP A 78 2.04 -2.84 0.32
CA ASP A 78 1.75 -1.40 0.18
C ASP A 78 3.08 -0.64 0.17
N LEU A 79 3.34 0.05 -0.93
CA LEU A 79 4.58 0.80 -1.15
C LEU A 79 4.45 2.26 -0.69
N LEU A 80 3.21 2.77 -0.53
CA LEU A 80 2.98 4.15 -0.12
C LEU A 80 3.64 4.53 1.21
N PRO A 81 3.56 3.74 2.29
CA PRO A 81 4.23 4.08 3.54
C PRO A 81 5.74 4.20 3.39
N ARG A 82 6.34 3.43 2.47
CA ARG A 82 7.77 3.55 2.15
C ARG A 82 8.07 4.84 1.42
N MET A 83 7.25 5.22 0.43
CA MET A 83 7.38 6.51 -0.27
C MET A 83 7.34 7.68 0.72
N LEU A 84 6.44 7.63 1.70
CA LEU A 84 6.24 8.69 2.68
C LEU A 84 7.34 8.76 3.74
N SER A 85 7.87 7.63 4.19
CA SER A 85 8.95 7.57 5.20
C SER A 85 10.32 8.02 4.66
N TYR A 86 10.54 7.96 3.35
CA TYR A 86 11.78 8.38 2.69
C TYR A 86 11.78 9.85 2.24
N GLN A 87 10.92 10.70 2.75
CA GLN A 87 10.87 12.15 2.42
C GLN A 87 12.11 12.98 2.83
N ASN A 88 13.25 12.36 3.06
CA ASN A 88 14.53 13.03 2.89
C ASN A 88 14.86 13.02 1.39
N GLN A 89 14.46 14.03 0.72
CA GLN A 89 14.65 14.63 -0.61
C GLN A 89 15.38 13.84 -1.74
N GLU A 90 16.21 12.84 -1.45
CA GLU A 90 16.94 12.05 -2.45
C GLU A 90 16.35 10.64 -2.70
N LEU A 91 15.38 10.20 -1.90
CA LEU A 91 14.82 8.85 -1.94
C LEU A 91 13.30 8.81 -2.23
N ALA A 92 12.68 9.94 -2.54
CA ALA A 92 11.26 10.03 -2.88
C ALA A 92 10.87 9.15 -4.09
N ASP A 93 11.82 8.88 -4.99
CA ASP A 93 11.63 8.00 -6.15
C ASP A 93 11.66 6.50 -5.82
N ASN A 94 12.09 6.10 -4.63
CA ASN A 94 12.38 4.69 -4.33
C ASN A 94 11.22 3.92 -3.66
N GLY A 95 10.06 4.52 -3.48
CA GLY A 95 8.92 3.87 -2.84
C GLY A 95 7.99 3.16 -3.81
N ALA A 96 7.77 3.70 -5.01
CA ALA A 96 6.93 3.10 -6.03
C ALA A 96 7.71 2.10 -6.89
N LEU A 97 7.00 1.17 -7.50
CA LEU A 97 7.56 0.31 -8.54
C LEU A 97 7.33 0.99 -9.90
N HIS A 98 8.37 1.62 -10.46
CA HIS A 98 8.28 2.36 -11.72
C HIS A 98 8.12 1.44 -12.93
N PRO A 99 7.65 1.96 -14.08
CA PRO A 99 7.59 1.19 -15.32
C PRO A 99 8.94 0.55 -15.67
N GLY A 100 8.94 -0.77 -15.86
CA GLY A 100 10.14 -1.57 -16.12
C GLY A 100 10.86 -2.09 -14.88
N ASP A 101 10.54 -1.58 -13.69
CA ASP A 101 11.15 -2.05 -12.44
C ASP A 101 10.68 -3.46 -12.08
N ARG A 102 11.51 -4.12 -11.28
CA ARG A 102 11.27 -5.45 -10.74
C ARG A 102 11.26 -5.41 -9.21
N TRP A 103 10.26 -6.05 -8.63
CA TRP A 103 10.15 -6.31 -7.19
C TRP A 103 10.31 -7.80 -6.92
N GLU A 104 11.11 -8.16 -5.95
CA GLU A 104 11.23 -9.54 -5.48
C GLU A 104 10.57 -9.67 -4.09
N GLU A 105 9.49 -10.44 -4.02
CA GLU A 105 8.76 -10.69 -2.78
C GLU A 105 9.15 -12.05 -2.23
N ARG A 106 9.59 -12.07 -0.97
CA ARG A 106 9.84 -13.29 -0.22
C ARG A 106 8.52 -13.79 0.38
N LEU A 107 8.21 -15.03 0.12
CA LEU A 107 7.00 -15.71 0.55
C LEU A 107 7.37 -16.79 1.57
N ASP A 108 7.03 -16.57 2.84
CA ASP A 108 7.18 -17.60 3.87
C ASP A 108 5.97 -18.54 3.78
N LEU A 109 6.22 -19.77 3.32
CA LEU A 109 5.17 -20.76 3.07
C LEU A 109 4.67 -21.35 4.39
N PRO A 110 3.35 -21.51 4.56
CA PRO A 110 2.79 -22.09 5.76
C PRO A 110 3.34 -23.51 5.98
N SER A 111 3.95 -23.75 7.14
CA SER A 111 4.36 -25.07 7.55
C SER A 111 3.24 -25.72 8.39
N HIS A 112 2.81 -26.90 8.02
CA HIS A 112 1.94 -27.69 8.89
C HIS A 112 2.77 -28.26 10.06
N ARG A 113 2.64 -27.65 11.25
CA ARG A 113 3.31 -28.12 12.46
C ARG A 113 2.96 -29.60 12.71
N GLY A 114 3.98 -30.43 12.82
CA GLY A 114 3.83 -31.84 13.22
C GLY A 114 3.64 -32.85 12.08
N THR A 115 3.71 -32.43 10.82
CA THR A 115 3.71 -33.34 9.67
C THR A 115 4.95 -33.14 8.83
N ASN A 116 5.55 -34.23 8.32
CA ASN A 116 6.62 -34.18 7.30
C ASN A 116 6.06 -33.75 5.92
N ASN A 117 5.03 -32.93 5.94
CA ASN A 117 4.30 -32.53 4.74
C ASN A 117 4.92 -31.27 4.14
N ALA A 118 5.94 -31.48 3.33
CA ALA A 118 6.66 -30.39 2.68
C ALA A 118 5.88 -29.82 1.49
N PRO A 119 5.99 -28.52 1.23
CA PRO A 119 5.51 -27.92 -0.02
C PRO A 119 6.17 -28.59 -1.23
N ILE A 120 5.40 -28.87 -2.27
CA ILE A 120 5.90 -29.45 -3.53
C ILE A 120 5.64 -28.58 -4.75
N ALA A 121 4.69 -27.65 -4.66
CA ALA A 121 4.44 -26.66 -5.70
C ALA A 121 3.90 -25.35 -5.07
N VAL A 122 4.22 -24.25 -5.70
CA VAL A 122 3.75 -22.89 -5.34
C VAL A 122 3.32 -22.20 -6.63
N SER A 123 2.11 -21.63 -6.64
CA SER A 123 1.66 -20.70 -7.66
C SER A 123 1.36 -19.34 -7.05
N VAL A 124 1.63 -18.28 -7.81
CA VAL A 124 1.43 -16.91 -7.38
C VAL A 124 0.69 -16.15 -8.47
N LYS A 125 -0.37 -15.44 -8.08
CA LYS A 125 -1.18 -14.62 -8.97
C LYS A 125 -1.26 -13.21 -8.41
N LEU A 126 -1.21 -12.21 -9.29
CA LEU A 126 -1.48 -10.81 -8.96
C LEU A 126 -2.99 -10.57 -9.01
N ASP A 127 -3.58 -10.18 -7.90
CA ASP A 127 -5.03 -9.94 -7.78
C ASP A 127 -5.41 -8.47 -7.88
N VAL A 128 -4.53 -7.58 -7.41
CA VAL A 128 -4.72 -6.13 -7.40
C VAL A 128 -3.41 -5.45 -7.69
N ALA A 129 -3.45 -4.41 -8.52
CA ALA A 129 -2.39 -3.43 -8.66
C ALA A 129 -2.96 -2.03 -8.54
N ALA A 130 -2.43 -1.23 -7.62
CA ALA A 130 -2.80 0.16 -7.39
C ALA A 130 -1.71 1.10 -7.90
N TYR A 131 -2.11 2.18 -8.55
CA TYR A 131 -1.23 3.12 -9.23
C TYR A 131 -1.20 4.49 -8.57
N SER A 132 -0.16 5.27 -8.89
CA SER A 132 0.04 6.63 -8.38
C SER A 132 -1.04 7.63 -8.82
N ASP A 133 -1.71 7.37 -9.93
CA ASP A 133 -2.83 8.16 -10.44
C ASP A 133 -4.21 7.79 -9.83
N HIS A 134 -4.22 7.03 -8.73
CA HIS A 134 -5.40 6.50 -8.03
C HIS A 134 -6.23 5.49 -8.84
N THR A 135 -5.74 5.04 -9.99
CA THR A 135 -6.38 3.94 -10.71
C THR A 135 -5.94 2.59 -10.15
N VAL A 136 -6.72 1.56 -10.45
CA VAL A 136 -6.47 0.21 -9.95
C VAL A 136 -6.90 -0.83 -10.99
N ASP A 137 -6.08 -1.87 -11.15
CA ASP A 137 -6.44 -3.11 -11.81
C ASP A 137 -6.86 -4.13 -10.76
N VAL A 138 -8.04 -4.72 -10.91
CA VAL A 138 -8.66 -5.57 -9.89
C VAL A 138 -9.17 -6.85 -10.51
N GLU A 139 -8.67 -7.99 -10.04
CA GLU A 139 -9.25 -9.32 -10.27
C GLU A 139 -9.96 -9.86 -9.01
N ASN A 140 -9.62 -9.32 -7.84
CA ASN A 140 -10.15 -9.74 -6.55
C ASN A 140 -10.62 -8.52 -5.73
N GLU A 141 -11.92 -8.26 -5.70
CA GLU A 141 -12.51 -7.13 -4.97
C GLU A 141 -12.23 -7.15 -3.45
N PRO A 142 -12.32 -8.27 -2.73
CA PRO A 142 -11.90 -8.35 -1.33
C PRO A 142 -10.46 -7.93 -1.08
N ALA A 143 -9.52 -8.23 -1.98
CA ALA A 143 -8.14 -7.80 -1.88
C ALA A 143 -7.98 -6.27 -2.03
N LEU A 144 -8.76 -5.66 -2.94
CA LEU A 144 -8.82 -4.21 -3.07
C LEU A 144 -9.32 -3.55 -1.78
N LEU A 145 -10.40 -4.07 -1.20
CA LEU A 145 -10.96 -3.53 0.04
C LEU A 145 -9.95 -3.64 1.20
N ARG A 146 -9.14 -4.69 1.24
CA ARG A 146 -8.06 -4.81 2.23
C ARG A 146 -6.98 -3.76 2.04
N LEU A 147 -6.52 -3.53 0.81
CA LEU A 147 -5.52 -2.49 0.52
C LEU A 147 -6.05 -1.09 0.91
N ALA A 148 -7.30 -0.78 0.54
CA ALA A 148 -7.96 0.46 0.94
C ALA A 148 -8.05 0.58 2.48
N GLY A 149 -8.43 -0.51 3.16
CA GLY A 149 -8.54 -0.58 4.61
C GLY A 149 -7.21 -0.35 5.32
N VAL A 150 -6.11 -0.93 4.82
CA VAL A 150 -4.76 -0.71 5.37
C VAL A 150 -4.39 0.77 5.27
N ARG A 151 -4.54 1.39 4.09
CA ARG A 151 -4.24 2.81 3.87
C ARG A 151 -5.08 3.72 4.76
N HIS A 152 -6.37 3.44 4.87
CA HIS A 152 -7.26 4.19 5.74
C HIS A 152 -6.86 4.08 7.23
N THR A 153 -6.52 2.89 7.69
CA THR A 153 -6.08 2.67 9.08
C THR A 153 -4.77 3.38 9.38
N GLN A 154 -3.84 3.37 8.43
CA GLN A 154 -2.58 4.11 8.51
C GLN A 154 -2.84 5.62 8.61
N ALA A 155 -3.69 6.17 7.74
CA ALA A 155 -4.06 7.58 7.78
C ALA A 155 -4.65 7.99 9.14
N LEU A 156 -5.51 7.17 9.72
CA LEU A 156 -6.08 7.43 11.06
C LEU A 156 -5.00 7.42 12.16
N ALA A 157 -4.02 6.52 12.06
CA ALA A 157 -2.90 6.46 13.01
C ALA A 157 -2.03 7.71 12.92
N ASP A 158 -1.66 8.10 11.71
CA ASP A 158 -0.86 9.30 11.44
C ASP A 158 -1.58 10.58 11.88
N GLN A 159 -2.88 10.68 11.62
CA GLN A 159 -3.70 11.80 12.09
C GLN A 159 -3.69 11.90 13.62
N LYS A 160 -3.90 10.77 14.31
CA LYS A 160 -3.89 10.73 15.78
C LYS A 160 -2.53 11.11 16.34
N ALA A 161 -1.45 10.64 15.75
CA ALA A 161 -0.10 11.01 16.15
C ALA A 161 0.18 12.50 15.91
N ALA A 162 -0.19 13.04 14.76
CA ALA A 162 -0.02 14.46 14.44
C ALA A 162 -0.76 15.36 15.43
N GLU A 163 -1.99 15.02 15.80
CA GLU A 163 -2.78 15.75 16.81
C GLU A 163 -2.05 15.78 18.16
N ILE A 164 -1.56 14.64 18.64
CA ILE A 164 -0.86 14.51 19.91
C ILE A 164 0.44 15.32 19.91
N ILE A 165 1.24 15.17 18.85
CA ILE A 165 2.53 15.85 18.73
C ILE A 165 2.33 17.37 18.64
N ASN A 166 1.35 17.83 17.87
CA ASN A 166 1.02 19.25 17.79
C ASN A 166 0.58 19.83 19.15
N ALA A 167 -0.27 19.10 19.89
CA ALA A 167 -0.70 19.51 21.21
C ALA A 167 0.48 19.64 22.20
N ALA A 168 1.41 18.68 22.17
CA ALA A 168 2.62 18.72 22.98
C ALA A 168 3.55 19.89 22.60
N ALA A 169 3.73 20.13 21.29
CA ALA A 169 4.54 21.24 20.77
C ALA A 169 3.94 22.64 21.02
N ALA A 170 2.62 22.73 21.15
CA ALA A 170 1.92 23.97 21.46
C ALA A 170 1.93 24.34 22.96
N ASN A 171 2.25 23.39 23.82
CA ASN A 171 2.28 23.62 25.28
C ASN A 171 3.57 24.30 25.70
N ASP A 172 3.52 25.62 25.84
CA ASP A 172 4.70 26.46 26.19
C ASP A 172 5.18 26.29 27.63
N VAL A 173 4.35 25.71 28.51
CA VAL A 173 4.67 25.49 29.93
C VAL A 173 5.54 24.26 30.15
N THR A 174 5.49 23.30 29.23
CA THR A 174 6.20 22.01 29.35
C THR A 174 7.67 22.18 29.02
N PRO A 175 8.61 21.85 29.93
CA PRO A 175 10.04 21.92 29.66
C PRO A 175 10.49 20.81 28.67
N ASP A 176 9.78 19.67 28.66
CA ASP A 176 10.06 18.53 27.76
C ASP A 176 8.83 18.22 26.89
N PRO A 177 8.67 18.87 25.73
CA PRO A 177 7.55 18.61 24.84
C PRO A 177 7.63 17.22 24.17
N THR A 178 8.85 16.70 23.94
CA THR A 178 9.05 15.37 23.35
C THR A 178 8.63 14.25 24.30
N GLY A 179 9.06 14.32 25.55
CA GLY A 179 8.61 13.38 26.59
C GLY A 179 7.09 13.42 26.81
N MET A 180 6.48 14.61 26.75
CA MET A 180 5.03 14.74 26.81
C MET A 180 4.35 14.07 25.61
N ALA A 181 4.83 14.29 24.39
CA ALA A 181 4.30 13.65 23.18
C ALA A 181 4.39 12.13 23.28
N VAL A 182 5.54 11.60 23.65
CA VAL A 182 5.78 10.14 23.83
C VAL A 182 4.82 9.56 24.89
N MET A 183 4.65 10.23 26.02
CA MET A 183 3.72 9.78 27.08
C MET A 183 2.28 9.70 26.57
N GLN A 184 1.82 10.71 25.82
CA GLN A 184 0.47 10.74 25.28
C GLN A 184 0.29 9.69 24.16
N LEU A 185 1.30 9.47 23.29
CA LEU A 185 1.29 8.42 22.29
C LEU A 185 1.26 7.03 22.94
N ARG A 186 2.00 6.80 24.01
CA ARG A 186 1.93 5.55 24.79
C ARG A 186 0.53 5.33 25.38
N THR A 187 -0.13 6.39 25.86
CA THR A 187 -1.51 6.29 26.34
C THR A 187 -2.47 5.91 25.23
N ALA A 188 -2.31 6.50 24.03
CA ALA A 188 -3.10 6.13 22.85
C ALA A 188 -2.84 4.68 22.41
N LEU A 189 -1.59 4.24 22.47
CA LEU A 189 -1.19 2.86 22.18
C LEU A 189 -1.88 1.86 23.13
N GLU A 190 -1.90 2.13 24.44
CA GLU A 190 -2.58 1.28 25.41
C GLU A 190 -4.11 1.23 25.19
N GLN A 191 -4.69 2.32 24.71
CA GLN A 191 -6.10 2.34 24.31
C GLN A 191 -6.35 1.48 23.05
N ALA A 192 -5.47 1.57 22.04
CA ALA A 192 -5.55 0.77 20.82
C ALA A 192 -5.45 -0.73 21.13
N ARG A 193 -4.52 -1.14 22.00
CA ARG A 193 -4.33 -2.54 22.46
C ARG A 193 -5.56 -3.14 23.13
N ARG A 194 -6.37 -2.31 23.79
CA ARG A 194 -7.60 -2.77 24.45
C ARG A 194 -8.76 -2.97 23.49
N LYS A 195 -8.68 -2.37 22.29
CA LYS A 195 -9.72 -2.45 21.29
C LYS A 195 -9.41 -3.54 20.27
N LYS A 196 -10.26 -4.54 20.18
CA LYS A 196 -10.10 -5.62 19.21
C LYS A 196 -10.18 -5.07 17.78
N GLY A 197 -9.15 -5.34 16.99
CA GLY A 197 -9.10 -4.96 15.57
C GLY A 197 -8.25 -3.72 15.25
N GLU A 198 -7.66 -3.04 16.24
CA GLU A 198 -6.80 -1.86 16.02
C GLU A 198 -5.29 -2.21 15.94
N HIS A 199 -4.95 -3.43 15.54
CA HIS A 199 -3.55 -3.88 15.49
C HIS A 199 -2.66 -3.03 14.55
N ALA A 200 -3.18 -2.58 13.41
CA ALA A 200 -2.44 -1.71 12.50
C ALA A 200 -2.13 -0.34 13.13
N LEU A 201 -3.11 0.25 13.85
CA LEU A 201 -2.91 1.47 14.63
C LEU A 201 -1.86 1.27 15.73
N GLU A 202 -1.89 0.12 16.42
CA GLU A 202 -0.91 -0.25 17.43
C GLU A 202 0.52 -0.25 16.86
N VAL A 203 0.72 -0.92 15.72
CA VAL A 203 2.03 -1.01 15.05
C VAL A 203 2.54 0.38 14.66
N GLU A 204 1.69 1.23 14.11
CA GLU A 204 2.07 2.57 13.69
C GLU A 204 2.44 3.46 14.87
N LEU A 205 1.63 3.46 15.94
CA LEU A 205 1.94 4.22 17.14
C LEU A 205 3.27 3.77 17.78
N MET A 206 3.56 2.46 17.77
CA MET A 206 4.86 1.94 18.24
C MET A 206 6.02 2.45 17.40
N ALA A 207 5.88 2.49 16.07
CA ALA A 207 6.92 2.98 15.17
C ALA A 207 7.21 4.48 15.42
N ILE A 208 6.17 5.29 15.60
CA ILE A 208 6.30 6.73 15.89
C ILE A 208 6.97 6.96 17.26
N ILE A 209 6.57 6.22 18.29
CA ILE A 209 7.19 6.30 19.62
C ILE A 209 8.68 5.94 19.52
N ALA A 210 9.00 4.82 18.85
CA ALA A 210 10.39 4.39 18.69
C ALA A 210 11.23 5.44 17.95
N TYR A 211 10.67 6.11 16.94
CA TYR A 211 11.33 7.21 16.25
C TYR A 211 11.63 8.38 17.18
N LEU A 212 10.64 8.87 17.94
CA LEU A 212 10.83 9.99 18.86
C LEU A 212 11.76 9.67 20.03
N GLU A 213 11.87 8.39 20.41
CA GLU A 213 12.78 7.94 21.48
C GLU A 213 14.20 7.61 20.98
N SER A 214 14.36 7.28 19.69
CA SER A 214 15.65 6.92 19.11
C SER A 214 16.56 8.11 18.87
N ASP A 215 15.98 9.28 18.66
CA ASP A 215 16.73 10.51 18.43
C ASP A 215 17.19 11.05 19.79
N LYS A 216 18.46 10.74 20.14
CA LYS A 216 19.10 11.17 21.38
C LYS A 216 19.42 12.67 21.41
N THR A 217 19.11 13.40 20.35
CA THR A 217 19.23 14.84 20.27
C THR A 217 17.98 15.48 20.85
N ASP A 218 18.14 16.63 21.53
CA ASP A 218 17.02 17.44 22.02
C ASP A 218 16.12 17.86 20.82
N ILE A 219 15.06 17.07 20.56
CA ILE A 219 14.08 17.41 19.54
C ILE A 219 13.40 18.70 19.96
N SER A 220 13.62 19.77 19.21
CA SER A 220 13.03 21.05 19.50
C SER A 220 11.53 21.07 19.22
N ARG A 221 10.82 22.05 19.79
CA ARG A 221 9.39 22.26 19.48
C ARG A 221 9.13 22.51 18.00
N SER A 222 10.08 23.17 17.32
CA SER A 222 9.99 23.38 15.86
C SER A 222 10.10 22.08 15.11
N ASP A 223 10.93 21.14 15.54
CA ASP A 223 11.07 19.82 14.92
C ASP A 223 9.81 18.97 15.11
N LEU A 224 9.21 19.00 16.30
CA LEU A 224 7.91 18.34 16.56
C LEU A 224 6.80 18.91 15.69
N ARG A 225 6.70 20.24 15.52
CA ARG A 225 5.73 20.87 14.62
C ARG A 225 5.96 20.46 13.16
N SER A 226 7.21 20.46 12.73
CA SER A 226 7.60 20.01 11.38
C SER A 226 7.25 18.54 11.16
N TYR A 227 7.48 17.69 12.15
CA TYR A 227 7.11 16.29 12.11
C TYR A 227 5.58 16.11 12.01
N ALA A 228 4.81 16.80 12.85
CA ALA A 228 3.34 16.73 12.80
C ALA A 228 2.77 17.27 11.48
N THR A 229 3.35 18.32 10.91
CA THR A 229 2.97 18.86 9.59
C THR A 229 3.19 17.82 8.51
N ARG A 230 4.32 17.12 8.53
CA ARG A 230 4.63 16.04 7.61
C ARG A 230 3.63 14.88 7.74
N LYS A 231 3.31 14.45 8.97
CA LYS A 231 2.30 13.41 9.22
C LYS A 231 0.92 13.80 8.69
N ASN A 232 0.51 15.05 8.80
CA ASN A 232 -0.74 15.53 8.20
C ASN A 232 -0.72 15.45 6.65
N ALA A 233 0.41 15.76 6.01
CA ALA A 233 0.56 15.58 4.56
C ALA A 233 0.48 14.10 4.17
N GLU A 234 1.07 13.19 4.95
CA GLU A 234 0.96 11.73 4.78
C GLU A 234 -0.50 11.28 4.86
N VAL A 235 -1.29 11.81 5.82
CA VAL A 235 -2.73 11.52 5.95
C VAL A 235 -3.50 11.87 4.69
N GLU A 236 -3.24 13.03 4.09
CA GLU A 236 -3.91 13.44 2.85
C GLU A 236 -3.59 12.50 1.70
N ILE A 237 -2.32 12.11 1.55
CA ILE A 237 -1.89 11.18 0.50
C ILE A 237 -2.52 9.80 0.71
N LEU A 238 -2.41 9.22 1.90
CA LEU A 238 -2.97 7.91 2.22
C LEU A 238 -4.48 7.87 2.03
N SER A 239 -5.19 8.90 2.50
CA SER A 239 -6.64 9.01 2.37
C SER A 239 -7.07 9.12 0.91
N SER A 240 -6.37 9.91 0.10
CA SER A 240 -6.66 10.03 -1.32
C SER A 240 -6.39 8.72 -2.09
N HIS A 241 -5.33 7.99 -1.74
CA HIS A 241 -4.97 6.72 -2.35
C HIS A 241 -5.75 5.51 -1.78
N ALA A 242 -6.61 5.70 -0.80
CA ALA A 242 -7.61 4.72 -0.39
C ALA A 242 -8.89 4.79 -1.24
N LEU A 243 -9.08 5.88 -2.03
CA LEU A 243 -10.21 6.11 -2.92
C LEU A 243 -9.83 5.75 -4.36
N PHE A 244 -9.96 4.48 -4.70
CA PHE A 244 -9.56 3.97 -6.00
C PHE A 244 -10.59 4.22 -7.11
N ARG A 245 -10.09 4.38 -8.34
CA ARG A 245 -10.87 4.35 -9.58
C ARG A 245 -10.42 3.15 -10.41
N ARG A 246 -11.35 2.38 -10.94
CA ARG A 246 -10.98 1.26 -11.84
C ARG A 246 -10.32 1.80 -13.10
N SER A 247 -9.25 1.16 -13.53
CA SER A 247 -8.67 1.36 -14.85
C SER A 247 -9.72 0.99 -15.90
N LYS A 248 -9.88 1.84 -16.92
CA LYS A 248 -10.83 1.60 -18.03
C LYS A 248 -10.17 0.81 -19.14
#